data_ddceb3a00ba9e0fddc6073c8e886d257
#
_entry.id   ddceb3a00ba9e0fddc6073c8e886d257
#
_cell.length_a   1.000
_cell.length_b   1.000
_cell.length_c   1.000
_cell.angle_alpha   90.00
_cell.angle_beta   90.00
_cell.angle_gamma   90.00
#
_symmetry.space_group_name_H-M   'P 1'
#
loop_
_entity.id
_entity.type
_entity.pdbx_description
1 polymer ?
#
loop_
_entity_poly.entity_id
_entity_poly.type
_entity_poly.pdbx_seq_one_letter_code
_entity_poly.pdbx_strand_id
1 'polypeptide(L)'
;DYPVRVLCELGGISRSAYYKWGSHVHTEKEDFNEMLAKKIEQLHGEHPDMGYRRIRDTLAHDQGIQVNDKRILRICRKKKIQSIIKHRYNCCTRPAVDPAYIAENILNREFTAEHINEKWVTDVTEFKYGTGTEERAGKVYLSVILDLCDHRPVSYALSEHNDNPLVYDTFDAALAANPGAQPIFHSDRGYQYTSKVFRQKILEAGMTQSMSRVAHCTDNGPMEGFWGIMKREMYYGKKYKTKDDLLRAIEEYIDYYTNRRVQRKLDL
;
A
#
# COMPACT_ATOMS: atom_id res chain seq x y z
N ASP A 1 10.97 -55.91 12.46
CA ASP A 1 10.53 -55.45 11.13
C ASP A 1 9.20 -56.07 10.78
N TYR A 2 8.21 -55.22 10.46
CA TYR A 2 6.87 -55.68 10.04
C TYR A 2 6.80 -55.83 8.52
N PRO A 3 6.11 -56.84 7.99
CA PRO A 3 5.91 -56.99 6.54
C PRO A 3 5.18 -55.78 5.97
N VAL A 4 5.61 -55.31 4.76
CA VAL A 4 5.01 -54.15 4.07
C VAL A 4 3.49 -54.29 3.92
N ARG A 5 3.00 -55.53 3.76
CA ARG A 5 1.54 -55.80 3.68
C ARG A 5 0.81 -55.33 4.92
N VAL A 6 1.35 -55.67 6.11
CA VAL A 6 0.74 -55.29 7.39
C VAL A 6 0.78 -53.80 7.64
N LEU A 7 1.92 -53.16 7.30
CA LEU A 7 2.05 -51.71 7.39
C LEU A 7 1.08 -50.96 6.47
N CYS A 8 0.86 -51.47 5.25
CA CYS A 8 -0.11 -50.90 4.30
C CYS A 8 -1.55 -51.06 4.78
N GLU A 9 -1.90 -52.23 5.34
CA GLU A 9 -3.23 -52.49 5.91
C GLU A 9 -3.52 -51.56 7.08
N LEU A 10 -2.57 -51.39 8.02
CA LEU A 10 -2.67 -50.48 9.18
C LEU A 10 -2.75 -48.99 8.75
N GLY A 11 -1.99 -48.61 7.73
CA GLY A 11 -1.95 -47.25 7.20
C GLY A 11 -3.10 -46.91 6.24
N GLY A 12 -3.96 -47.85 5.85
CA GLY A 12 -5.06 -47.66 4.90
C GLY A 12 -4.58 -47.30 3.48
N ILE A 13 -3.36 -47.71 3.10
CA ILE A 13 -2.75 -47.43 1.78
C ILE A 13 -2.57 -48.71 0.96
N SER A 14 -2.63 -48.59 -0.36
CA SER A 14 -2.35 -49.74 -1.22
C SER A 14 -0.84 -50.04 -1.27
N ARG A 15 -0.47 -51.33 -1.41
CA ARG A 15 0.94 -51.72 -1.60
C ARG A 15 1.59 -51.07 -2.79
N SER A 16 0.83 -50.90 -3.90
CA SER A 16 1.31 -50.19 -5.08
C SER A 16 1.66 -48.72 -4.82
N ALA A 17 0.85 -48.02 -3.98
CA ALA A 17 1.14 -46.65 -3.56
C ALA A 17 2.41 -46.58 -2.69
N TYR A 18 2.59 -47.55 -1.77
CA TYR A 18 3.80 -47.63 -0.94
C TYR A 18 5.07 -47.81 -1.79
N TYR A 19 5.10 -48.77 -2.69
CA TYR A 19 6.26 -49.01 -3.57
C TYR A 19 6.49 -47.86 -4.54
N LYS A 20 5.44 -47.26 -5.09
CA LYS A 20 5.57 -46.06 -5.91
C LYS A 20 6.14 -44.87 -5.15
N TRP A 21 5.81 -44.71 -3.87
CA TRP A 21 6.39 -43.70 -3.00
C TRP A 21 7.86 -44.03 -2.69
N GLY A 22 8.21 -45.27 -2.36
CA GLY A 22 9.56 -45.70 -2.04
C GLY A 22 10.52 -45.66 -3.21
N SER A 23 10.03 -45.81 -4.45
CA SER A 23 10.81 -45.69 -5.69
C SER A 23 10.74 -44.32 -6.33
N HIS A 24 10.11 -43.34 -5.65
CA HIS A 24 9.96 -42.01 -6.19
C HIS A 24 11.33 -41.31 -6.32
N VAL A 25 11.69 -40.95 -7.54
CA VAL A 25 12.84 -40.12 -7.82
C VAL A 25 12.36 -38.68 -7.95
N HIS A 26 13.04 -37.77 -7.27
CA HIS A 26 12.74 -36.34 -7.38
C HIS A 26 12.81 -35.89 -8.84
N THR A 27 11.78 -35.21 -9.27
CA THR A 27 11.71 -34.63 -10.61
C THR A 27 12.21 -33.19 -10.60
N GLU A 28 12.77 -32.71 -11.71
CA GLU A 28 13.15 -31.29 -11.89
C GLU A 28 12.04 -30.31 -11.46
N LYS A 29 10.77 -30.72 -11.65
CA LYS A 29 9.60 -29.92 -11.24
C LYS A 29 9.44 -29.86 -9.72
N GLU A 30 9.83 -30.89 -9.00
CA GLU A 30 9.80 -30.95 -7.54
C GLU A 30 10.96 -30.15 -6.98
N ASP A 31 12.16 -30.28 -7.54
CA ASP A 31 13.33 -29.50 -7.17
C ASP A 31 13.09 -28.00 -7.36
N PHE A 32 12.47 -27.62 -8.51
CA PHE A 32 12.05 -26.23 -8.74
C PHE A 32 10.99 -25.75 -7.73
N ASN A 33 10.04 -26.60 -7.32
CA ASN A 33 9.07 -26.22 -6.28
C ASN A 33 9.72 -26.08 -4.90
N GLU A 34 10.74 -26.87 -4.57
CA GLU A 34 11.47 -26.74 -3.31
C GLU A 34 12.32 -25.45 -3.30
N MET A 35 12.98 -25.13 -4.40
CA MET A 35 13.68 -23.86 -4.56
C MET A 35 12.72 -22.67 -4.40
N LEU A 36 11.54 -22.71 -5.06
CA LEU A 36 10.51 -21.69 -4.91
C LEU A 36 10.01 -21.58 -3.46
N ALA A 37 9.82 -22.72 -2.78
CA ALA A 37 9.36 -22.72 -1.41
C ALA A 37 10.33 -21.99 -0.47
N LYS A 38 11.64 -22.25 -0.61
CA LYS A 38 12.68 -21.55 0.17
C LYS A 38 12.67 -20.04 -0.07
N LYS A 39 12.58 -19.62 -1.34
CA LYS A 39 12.49 -18.20 -1.71
C LYS A 39 11.23 -17.51 -1.17
N ILE A 40 10.08 -18.19 -1.21
CA ILE A 40 8.81 -17.72 -0.65
C ILE A 40 8.92 -17.58 0.87
N GLU A 41 9.51 -18.55 1.56
CA GLU A 41 9.73 -18.49 3.01
C GLU A 41 10.64 -17.31 3.39
N GLN A 42 11.72 -17.08 2.65
CA GLN A 42 12.60 -15.94 2.87
C GLN A 42 11.88 -14.61 2.69
N LEU A 43 11.21 -14.40 1.55
CA LEU A 43 10.44 -13.18 1.28
C LEU A 43 9.35 -12.94 2.33
N HIS A 44 8.69 -13.99 2.80
CA HIS A 44 7.66 -13.85 3.85
C HIS A 44 8.28 -13.54 5.21
N GLY A 45 9.51 -14.01 5.50
CA GLY A 45 10.26 -13.65 6.70
C GLY A 45 10.63 -12.17 6.73
N GLU A 46 11.05 -11.62 5.59
CA GLU A 46 11.40 -10.20 5.42
C GLU A 46 10.14 -9.31 5.36
N HIS A 47 9.08 -9.78 4.70
CA HIS A 47 7.84 -9.07 4.45
C HIS A 47 6.58 -9.92 4.79
N PRO A 48 6.25 -10.09 6.08
CA PRO A 48 5.12 -10.92 6.50
C PRO A 48 3.74 -10.43 6.02
N ASP A 49 3.66 -9.17 5.62
CA ASP A 49 2.49 -8.51 5.06
C ASP A 49 2.19 -8.93 3.60
N MET A 50 3.16 -9.52 2.89
CA MET A 50 2.98 -9.92 1.50
C MET A 50 2.05 -11.11 1.34
N GLY A 51 0.99 -10.95 0.51
CA GLY A 51 0.16 -12.05 0.03
C GLY A 51 0.80 -12.73 -1.20
N TYR A 52 0.32 -13.92 -1.55
CA TYR A 52 0.89 -14.75 -2.63
C TYR A 52 1.05 -14.03 -3.98
N ARG A 53 0.19 -13.05 -4.30
CA ARG A 53 0.29 -12.27 -5.54
C ARG A 53 1.49 -11.33 -5.52
N ARG A 54 1.69 -10.60 -4.41
CA ARG A 54 2.88 -9.73 -4.24
C ARG A 54 4.15 -10.56 -4.23
N ILE A 55 4.16 -11.69 -3.53
CA ILE A 55 5.30 -12.63 -3.54
C ILE A 55 5.64 -13.05 -4.97
N ARG A 56 4.64 -13.40 -5.80
CA ARG A 56 4.86 -13.73 -7.21
C ARG A 56 5.47 -12.56 -7.98
N ASP A 57 4.89 -11.37 -7.82
CA ASP A 57 5.34 -10.18 -8.55
C ASP A 57 6.76 -9.79 -8.16
N THR A 58 7.11 -9.88 -6.87
CA THR A 58 8.47 -9.65 -6.36
C THR A 58 9.47 -10.69 -6.91
N LEU A 59 9.11 -11.98 -6.93
CA LEU A 59 9.96 -13.01 -7.54
C LEU A 59 10.19 -12.78 -9.03
N ALA A 60 9.17 -12.30 -9.75
CA ALA A 60 9.30 -11.99 -11.17
C ALA A 60 10.19 -10.77 -11.42
N HIS A 61 9.99 -9.70 -10.64
CA HIS A 61 10.72 -8.44 -10.79
C HIS A 61 12.19 -8.57 -10.31
N ASP A 62 12.40 -9.05 -9.08
CA ASP A 62 13.73 -9.00 -8.46
C ASP A 62 14.64 -10.17 -8.88
N GLN A 63 14.06 -11.30 -9.29
CA GLN A 63 14.80 -12.54 -9.54
C GLN A 63 14.50 -13.13 -10.93
N GLY A 64 13.68 -12.49 -11.76
CA GLY A 64 13.33 -12.96 -13.10
C GLY A 64 12.52 -14.27 -13.11
N ILE A 65 11.96 -14.71 -11.97
CA ILE A 65 11.26 -16.00 -11.85
C ILE A 65 9.81 -15.86 -12.26
N GLN A 66 9.50 -16.21 -13.49
CA GLN A 66 8.12 -16.16 -14.03
C GLN A 66 7.35 -17.43 -13.65
N VAL A 67 6.34 -17.29 -12.80
CA VAL A 67 5.49 -18.40 -12.33
C VAL A 67 4.01 -17.98 -12.21
N ASN A 68 3.11 -18.96 -12.36
CA ASN A 68 1.68 -18.73 -12.26
C ASN A 68 1.26 -18.51 -10.80
N ASP A 69 0.29 -17.60 -10.57
CA ASP A 69 -0.35 -17.34 -9.27
C ASP A 69 -0.79 -18.60 -8.53
N LYS A 70 -1.40 -19.56 -9.26
CA LYS A 70 -1.88 -20.83 -8.69
C LYS A 70 -0.74 -21.68 -8.12
N ARG A 71 0.46 -21.61 -8.73
CA ARG A 71 1.63 -22.35 -8.25
C ARG A 71 2.13 -21.77 -6.92
N ILE A 72 2.29 -20.45 -6.84
CA ILE A 72 2.69 -19.75 -5.60
C ILE A 72 1.65 -19.99 -4.51
N LEU A 73 0.36 -19.83 -4.79
CA LEU A 73 -0.72 -20.05 -3.82
C LEU A 73 -0.69 -21.47 -3.23
N ARG A 74 -0.46 -22.50 -4.09
CA ARG A 74 -0.34 -23.88 -3.64
C ARG A 74 0.84 -24.09 -2.70
N ILE A 75 2.00 -23.50 -3.00
CA ILE A 75 3.19 -23.57 -2.15
C ILE A 75 2.92 -22.86 -0.82
N CYS A 76 2.37 -21.63 -0.85
CA CYS A 76 2.01 -20.88 0.35
C CYS A 76 1.07 -21.69 1.26
N ARG A 77 0.03 -22.34 0.69
CA ARG A 77 -0.89 -23.20 1.44
C ARG A 77 -0.18 -24.40 2.09
N LYS A 78 0.71 -25.09 1.33
CA LYS A 78 1.50 -26.22 1.83
C LYS A 78 2.42 -25.80 3.00
N LYS A 79 2.98 -24.60 2.93
CA LYS A 79 3.88 -24.03 3.94
C LYS A 79 3.16 -23.22 5.05
N LYS A 80 1.81 -23.15 5.00
CA LYS A 80 0.98 -22.35 5.91
C LYS A 80 1.34 -20.87 5.96
N ILE A 81 1.81 -20.34 4.83
CA ILE A 81 2.18 -18.93 4.67
C ILE A 81 0.94 -18.14 4.32
N GLN A 82 0.62 -17.13 5.12
CA GLN A 82 -0.47 -16.17 4.89
C GLN A 82 -0.03 -14.78 5.29
N SER A 83 -0.48 -13.77 4.53
CA SER A 83 -0.28 -12.37 4.93
C SER A 83 -0.90 -12.10 6.30
N ILE A 84 -0.19 -11.39 7.15
CA ILE A 84 -0.66 -10.95 8.48
C ILE A 84 -1.68 -9.82 8.42
N ILE A 85 -1.91 -9.24 7.23
CA ILE A 85 -2.84 -8.12 7.03
C ILE A 85 -4.27 -8.57 7.29
N LYS A 86 -4.94 -7.87 8.24
CA LYS A 86 -6.38 -8.01 8.50
C LYS A 86 -7.13 -6.82 7.92
N HIS A 87 -8.17 -7.06 7.13
CA HIS A 87 -9.06 -6.00 6.64
C HIS A 87 -9.86 -5.37 7.80
N ARG A 88 -9.76 -4.04 7.95
CA ARG A 88 -10.67 -3.23 8.76
C ARG A 88 -11.11 -2.04 7.92
N TYR A 89 -12.42 -1.83 7.82
CA TYR A 89 -13.02 -0.65 7.21
C TYR A 89 -13.28 0.40 8.29
N ASN A 90 -12.64 1.55 8.21
CA ASN A 90 -13.02 2.75 8.99
C ASN A 90 -12.84 3.94 8.04
N CYS A 91 -13.95 4.56 7.63
CA CYS A 91 -13.97 5.80 6.87
C CYS A 91 -14.40 6.93 7.81
N CYS A 92 -13.66 8.02 7.90
CA CYS A 92 -14.02 9.20 8.70
C CYS A 92 -13.45 10.48 8.07
N THR A 93 -14.11 10.99 7.03
CA THR A 93 -13.89 12.38 6.58
C THR A 93 -14.91 13.27 7.24
N ARG A 94 -14.50 14.34 7.93
CA ARG A 94 -15.38 15.39 8.44
C ARG A 94 -15.39 16.55 7.46
N PRO A 95 -16.54 16.92 6.86
CA PRO A 95 -16.62 18.07 5.97
C PRO A 95 -16.39 19.38 6.73
N ALA A 96 -15.90 20.40 6.03
CA ALA A 96 -15.79 21.76 6.57
C ALA A 96 -17.19 22.28 6.96
N VAL A 97 -17.28 22.96 8.12
CA VAL A 97 -18.56 23.48 8.63
C VAL A 97 -19.04 24.68 7.79
N ASP A 98 -18.10 25.47 7.26
CA ASP A 98 -18.39 26.64 6.41
C ASP A 98 -17.26 26.76 5.36
N PRO A 99 -17.38 26.11 4.20
CA PRO A 99 -16.33 26.15 3.18
C PRO A 99 -16.32 27.51 2.49
N ALA A 100 -15.17 28.17 2.46
CA ALA A 100 -15.01 29.46 1.78
C ALA A 100 -15.13 29.32 0.24
N TYR A 101 -14.80 28.15 -0.29
CA TYR A 101 -14.91 27.82 -1.72
C TYR A 101 -15.06 26.32 -1.92
N ILE A 102 -15.90 25.92 -2.86
CA ILE A 102 -16.06 24.52 -3.28
C ILE A 102 -15.90 24.47 -4.81
N ALA A 103 -14.90 23.68 -5.27
CA ALA A 103 -14.75 23.38 -6.67
C ALA A 103 -15.68 22.26 -7.13
N GLU A 104 -15.98 22.22 -8.42
CA GLU A 104 -16.71 21.10 -9.04
C GLU A 104 -15.86 19.82 -9.04
N ASN A 105 -16.52 18.66 -9.08
CA ASN A 105 -15.83 17.38 -9.24
C ASN A 105 -15.48 17.15 -10.73
N ILE A 106 -14.41 17.76 -11.17
CA ILE A 106 -13.92 17.64 -12.56
C ILE A 106 -13.31 16.27 -12.80
N LEU A 107 -12.59 15.71 -11.82
CA LEU A 107 -11.96 14.39 -11.91
C LEU A 107 -12.97 13.26 -12.17
N ASN A 108 -14.19 13.39 -11.61
CA ASN A 108 -15.34 12.50 -11.82
C ASN A 108 -15.00 10.99 -11.81
N ARG A 109 -14.08 10.56 -10.94
CA ARG A 109 -13.57 9.19 -10.82
C ARG A 109 -12.77 8.68 -12.03
N GLU A 110 -12.34 9.54 -12.91
CA GLU A 110 -11.39 9.19 -13.98
C GLU A 110 -9.96 9.13 -13.41
N PHE A 111 -9.65 8.03 -12.73
CA PHE A 111 -8.37 7.82 -12.03
C PHE A 111 -7.25 7.31 -12.95
N THR A 112 -7.45 7.34 -14.26
CA THR A 112 -6.42 6.99 -15.23
C THR A 112 -5.79 8.27 -15.75
N ALA A 113 -4.45 8.32 -15.77
CA ALA A 113 -3.67 9.37 -16.39
C ALA A 113 -2.67 8.72 -17.37
N GLU A 114 -2.44 9.33 -18.51
CA GLU A 114 -1.52 8.82 -19.53
C GLU A 114 -0.10 9.37 -19.32
N HIS A 115 -0.02 10.54 -18.72
CA HIS A 115 1.25 11.25 -18.51
C HIS A 115 1.44 11.65 -17.04
N ILE A 116 2.70 11.67 -16.62
CA ILE A 116 3.10 12.23 -15.32
C ILE A 116 2.68 13.71 -15.27
N ASN A 117 2.21 14.15 -14.10
CA ASN A 117 1.72 15.50 -13.85
C ASN A 117 0.44 15.88 -14.62
N GLU A 118 -0.36 14.90 -15.04
CA GLU A 118 -1.68 15.13 -15.63
C GLU A 118 -2.77 15.30 -14.57
N LYS A 119 -2.75 14.44 -13.55
CA LYS A 119 -3.76 14.41 -12.48
C LYS A 119 -3.10 14.10 -11.14
N TRP A 120 -3.24 15.00 -10.18
CA TRP A 120 -2.79 14.81 -8.81
C TRP A 120 -3.96 14.67 -7.86
N VAL A 121 -3.86 13.74 -6.92
CA VAL A 121 -4.83 13.57 -5.84
C VAL A 121 -4.15 13.74 -4.50
N THR A 122 -4.85 14.31 -3.53
CA THR A 122 -4.30 14.60 -2.21
C THR A 122 -5.29 14.29 -1.09
N ASP A 123 -4.73 13.99 0.07
CA ASP A 123 -5.49 13.83 1.32
C ASP A 123 -4.53 13.89 2.52
N VAL A 124 -5.11 14.04 3.71
CA VAL A 124 -4.38 14.03 4.99
C VAL A 124 -4.83 12.84 5.83
N THR A 125 -3.87 12.12 6.42
CA THR A 125 -4.17 11.02 7.34
C THR A 125 -3.53 11.21 8.71
N GLU A 126 -4.14 10.63 9.75
CA GLU A 126 -3.66 10.64 11.13
C GLU A 126 -2.98 9.32 11.49
N PHE A 127 -1.85 9.42 12.19
CA PHE A 127 -1.19 8.33 12.89
C PHE A 127 -1.06 8.65 14.37
N LYS A 128 -1.05 7.63 15.23
CA LYS A 128 -0.89 7.78 16.68
C LYS A 128 0.35 7.04 17.13
N TYR A 129 1.06 7.60 18.11
CA TYR A 129 2.19 6.99 18.80
C TYR A 129 1.98 7.02 20.32
N GLY A 130 2.80 6.28 21.06
CA GLY A 130 2.63 6.07 22.49
C GLY A 130 1.50 5.08 22.81
N THR A 131 1.53 4.53 24.00
CA THR A 131 0.42 3.70 24.54
C THR A 131 -0.34 4.56 25.55
N GLY A 132 -1.68 4.48 25.57
CA GLY A 132 -2.56 5.36 26.36
C GLY A 132 -2.28 5.48 27.87
N THR A 133 -1.23 4.84 28.38
CA THR A 133 -0.72 4.91 29.75
C THR A 133 0.63 5.68 29.83
N GLU A 134 1.22 6.08 28.71
CA GLU A 134 2.49 6.79 28.68
C GLU A 134 2.23 8.31 28.53
N GLU A 135 2.97 9.14 29.29
CA GLU A 135 2.90 10.62 29.31
C GLU A 135 3.17 11.27 27.93
N ARG A 136 3.55 10.50 26.93
CA ARG A 136 3.97 10.95 25.60
C ARG A 136 3.15 10.40 24.43
N ALA A 137 1.91 9.97 24.67
CA ALA A 137 1.03 9.61 23.58
C ALA A 137 0.62 10.83 22.75
N GLY A 138 0.73 10.75 21.43
CA GLY A 138 0.42 11.87 20.55
C GLY A 138 -0.02 11.43 19.15
N LYS A 139 -0.15 12.44 18.29
CA LYS A 139 -0.58 12.27 16.91
C LYS A 139 0.41 12.92 15.96
N VAL A 140 0.52 12.34 14.77
CA VAL A 140 1.19 12.91 13.62
C VAL A 140 0.24 12.86 12.45
N TYR A 141 0.18 13.93 11.68
CA TYR A 141 -0.58 14.03 10.44
C TYR A 141 0.39 13.99 9.27
N LEU A 142 0.02 13.22 8.28
CA LEU A 142 0.74 13.10 7.02
C LEU A 142 -0.15 13.58 5.89
N SER A 143 0.28 14.60 5.18
CA SER A 143 -0.30 15.07 3.92
C SER A 143 0.52 14.50 2.76
N VAL A 144 -0.14 13.99 1.74
CA VAL A 144 0.53 13.44 0.54
C VAL A 144 -0.20 13.90 -0.71
N ILE A 145 0.57 14.20 -1.76
CA ILE A 145 0.08 14.36 -3.12
C ILE A 145 0.56 13.14 -3.92
N LEU A 146 -0.36 12.43 -4.58
CA LEU A 146 -0.07 11.31 -5.49
C LEU A 146 -0.29 11.72 -6.94
N ASP A 147 0.60 11.31 -7.83
CA ASP A 147 0.35 11.30 -9.27
C ASP A 147 -0.50 10.08 -9.66
N LEU A 148 -1.50 10.26 -10.51
CA LEU A 148 -2.38 9.17 -10.95
C LEU A 148 -1.81 8.35 -12.10
N CYS A 149 -0.75 8.80 -12.76
CA CYS A 149 -0.09 8.06 -13.82
C CYS A 149 0.72 6.89 -13.23
N ASP A 150 1.60 7.16 -12.29
CA ASP A 150 2.48 6.14 -11.69
C ASP A 150 2.13 5.78 -10.23
N HIS A 151 1.11 6.41 -9.66
CA HIS A 151 0.66 6.23 -8.27
C HIS A 151 1.76 6.48 -7.22
N ARG A 152 2.78 7.29 -7.55
CA ARG A 152 3.86 7.66 -6.63
C ARG A 152 3.56 8.96 -5.91
N PRO A 153 4.02 9.11 -4.67
CA PRO A 153 4.02 10.39 -3.99
C PRO A 153 4.85 11.43 -4.77
N VAL A 154 4.22 12.51 -5.18
CA VAL A 154 4.87 13.69 -5.77
C VAL A 154 5.58 14.48 -4.67
N SER A 155 4.89 14.63 -3.54
CA SER A 155 5.40 15.26 -2.33
C SER A 155 4.63 14.78 -1.10
N TYR A 156 5.20 15.03 0.08
CA TYR A 156 4.54 14.83 1.36
C TYR A 156 5.08 15.79 2.42
N ALA A 157 4.28 16.02 3.46
CA ALA A 157 4.71 16.74 4.66
C ALA A 157 4.13 16.07 5.91
N LEU A 158 4.86 16.21 7.03
CA LEU A 158 4.51 15.67 8.34
C LEU A 158 4.36 16.82 9.34
N SER A 159 3.31 16.78 10.17
CA SER A 159 3.07 17.76 11.23
C SER A 159 2.38 17.12 12.44
N GLU A 160 2.51 17.75 13.60
CA GLU A 160 1.71 17.42 14.79
C GLU A 160 0.31 18.04 14.74
N HIS A 161 0.07 18.93 13.78
CA HIS A 161 -1.18 19.65 13.61
C HIS A 161 -1.79 19.34 12.25
N ASN A 162 -3.12 19.12 12.21
CA ASN A 162 -3.86 19.03 10.97
C ASN A 162 -4.39 20.42 10.61
N ASP A 163 -3.52 21.24 10.05
CA ASP A 163 -3.77 22.64 9.78
C ASP A 163 -3.45 23.03 8.32
N ASN A 164 -3.70 24.29 7.97
CA ASN A 164 -3.43 24.80 6.64
C ASN A 164 -1.95 24.73 6.24
N PRO A 165 -0.97 25.07 7.09
CA PRO A 165 0.44 24.96 6.79
C PRO A 165 0.84 23.57 6.27
N LEU A 166 0.38 22.50 6.92
CA LEU A 166 0.69 21.12 6.50
C LEU A 166 0.36 20.86 5.01
N VAL A 167 -0.82 21.30 4.56
CA VAL A 167 -1.25 21.12 3.17
C VAL A 167 -0.53 22.06 2.23
N TYR A 168 -0.25 23.31 2.68
CA TYR A 168 0.46 24.30 1.87
C TYR A 168 1.90 23.89 1.64
N ASP A 169 2.60 23.42 2.67
CA ASP A 169 3.98 22.94 2.58
C ASP A 169 4.06 21.72 1.63
N THR A 170 3.08 20.80 1.71
CA THR A 170 2.98 19.67 0.79
C THR A 170 2.82 20.14 -0.65
N PHE A 171 1.96 21.13 -0.89
CA PHE A 171 1.70 21.68 -2.22
C PHE A 171 2.91 22.43 -2.77
N ASP A 172 3.53 23.28 -1.96
CA ASP A 172 4.71 24.06 -2.36
C ASP A 172 5.90 23.14 -2.68
N ALA A 173 6.08 22.05 -1.92
CA ALA A 173 7.08 21.03 -2.20
C ALA A 173 6.80 20.31 -3.54
N ALA A 174 5.54 20.02 -3.86
CA ALA A 174 5.16 19.41 -5.14
C ALA A 174 5.50 20.33 -6.32
N LEU A 175 5.22 21.63 -6.21
CA LEU A 175 5.56 22.63 -7.22
C LEU A 175 7.07 22.74 -7.41
N ALA A 176 7.83 22.77 -6.31
CA ALA A 176 9.29 22.87 -6.36
C ALA A 176 9.92 21.63 -7.04
N ALA A 177 9.35 20.44 -6.81
CA ALA A 177 9.82 19.20 -7.43
C ALA A 177 9.42 19.08 -8.91
N ASN A 178 8.33 19.76 -9.34
CA ASN A 178 7.78 19.69 -10.70
C ASN A 178 7.49 21.08 -11.25
N PRO A 179 8.51 21.89 -11.60
CA PRO A 179 8.32 23.23 -12.09
C PRO A 179 7.50 23.26 -13.38
N GLY A 180 6.44 24.07 -13.39
CA GLY A 180 5.57 24.24 -14.56
C GLY A 180 4.51 23.16 -14.76
N ALA A 181 4.40 22.20 -13.86
CA ALA A 181 3.31 21.20 -13.88
C ALA A 181 1.96 21.88 -13.64
N GLN A 182 0.94 21.51 -14.43
CA GLN A 182 -0.43 22.05 -14.35
C GLN A 182 -1.47 20.93 -14.32
N PRO A 183 -1.40 19.99 -13.36
CA PRO A 183 -2.35 18.89 -13.24
C PRO A 183 -3.76 19.37 -12.88
N ILE A 184 -4.75 18.49 -13.10
CA ILE A 184 -6.00 18.56 -12.35
C ILE A 184 -5.67 18.17 -10.92
N PHE A 185 -5.85 19.10 -9.98
CA PHE A 185 -5.57 18.90 -8.55
C PHE A 185 -6.84 18.53 -7.80
N HIS A 186 -6.96 17.27 -7.39
CA HIS A 186 -8.17 16.77 -6.74
C HIS A 186 -7.97 16.50 -5.23
N SER A 187 -8.91 16.97 -4.42
CA SER A 187 -8.94 16.77 -2.97
C SER A 187 -10.34 16.41 -2.47
N ASP A 188 -10.43 16.04 -1.20
CA ASP A 188 -11.69 16.10 -0.48
C ASP A 188 -12.10 17.57 -0.18
N ARG A 189 -13.19 17.75 0.61
CA ARG A 189 -13.65 19.08 1.04
C ARG A 189 -13.16 19.44 2.44
N GLY A 190 -11.97 19.00 2.81
CA GLY A 190 -11.31 19.43 4.04
C GLY A 190 -11.16 20.95 4.09
N TYR A 191 -11.20 21.53 5.29
CA TYR A 191 -11.15 22.99 5.45
C TYR A 191 -9.87 23.62 4.89
N GLN A 192 -8.78 22.87 4.85
CA GLN A 192 -7.51 23.30 4.26
C GLN A 192 -7.65 23.59 2.76
N TYR A 193 -8.29 22.65 2.04
CA TYR A 193 -8.46 22.71 0.57
C TYR A 193 -9.52 23.71 0.14
N THR A 194 -10.49 24.02 1.03
CA THR A 194 -11.57 24.99 0.77
C THR A 194 -11.20 26.41 1.16
N SER A 195 -9.99 26.65 1.67
CA SER A 195 -9.52 27.97 2.10
C SER A 195 -9.24 28.87 0.88
N LYS A 196 -9.45 30.20 1.06
CA LYS A 196 -9.16 31.19 0.03
C LYS A 196 -7.69 31.20 -0.38
N VAL A 197 -6.79 31.02 0.59
CA VAL A 197 -5.34 30.99 0.36
C VAL A 197 -4.94 29.82 -0.51
N PHE A 198 -5.48 28.62 -0.21
CA PHE A 198 -5.16 27.43 -1.04
C PHE A 198 -5.70 27.58 -2.47
N ARG A 199 -6.91 28.08 -2.62
CA ARG A 199 -7.46 28.41 -3.95
C ARG A 199 -6.55 29.35 -4.72
N GLN A 200 -6.06 30.40 -4.07
CA GLN A 200 -5.16 31.35 -4.72
C GLN A 200 -3.85 30.67 -5.19
N LYS A 201 -3.26 29.82 -4.36
CA LYS A 201 -2.08 29.02 -4.72
C LYS A 201 -2.32 28.15 -5.96
N ILE A 202 -3.46 27.46 -6.03
CA ILE A 202 -3.85 26.64 -7.20
C ILE A 202 -3.93 27.50 -8.48
N LEU A 203 -4.57 28.67 -8.38
CA LEU A 203 -4.72 29.60 -9.52
C LEU A 203 -3.38 30.17 -9.98
N GLU A 204 -2.52 30.57 -9.06
CA GLU A 204 -1.16 31.08 -9.35
C GLU A 204 -0.28 30.02 -10.01
N ALA A 205 -0.47 28.75 -9.65
CA ALA A 205 0.19 27.61 -10.29
C ALA A 205 -0.42 27.25 -11.68
N GLY A 206 -1.50 27.90 -12.11
CA GLY A 206 -2.20 27.58 -13.36
C GLY A 206 -2.93 26.24 -13.37
N MET A 207 -3.19 25.67 -12.19
CA MET A 207 -3.82 24.36 -12.05
C MET A 207 -5.35 24.45 -11.99
N THR A 208 -6.00 23.35 -12.32
CA THR A 208 -7.45 23.20 -12.19
C THR A 208 -7.79 22.46 -10.90
N GLN A 209 -8.53 23.13 -9.99
CA GLN A 209 -8.97 22.51 -8.75
C GLN A 209 -10.21 21.65 -8.98
N SER A 210 -10.22 20.45 -8.43
CA SER A 210 -11.33 19.50 -8.42
C SER A 210 -11.58 19.01 -7.00
N MET A 211 -12.85 18.83 -6.59
CA MET A 211 -13.18 18.37 -5.23
C MET A 211 -14.20 17.24 -5.24
N SER A 212 -14.02 16.29 -4.34
CA SER A 212 -14.97 15.19 -4.09
C SER A 212 -16.36 15.72 -3.73
N ARG A 213 -17.42 14.99 -4.09
CA ARG A 213 -18.78 15.29 -3.67
C ARG A 213 -18.98 15.01 -2.16
N VAL A 214 -19.95 15.64 -1.54
CA VAL A 214 -20.26 15.41 -0.13
C VAL A 214 -20.66 13.94 0.09
N ALA A 215 -20.09 13.31 1.11
CA ALA A 215 -20.36 11.92 1.47
C ALA A 215 -20.02 10.87 0.38
N HIS A 216 -19.22 11.22 -0.62
CA HIS A 216 -18.76 10.32 -1.66
C HIS A 216 -17.25 10.07 -1.52
N CYS A 217 -16.85 9.32 -0.50
CA CYS A 217 -15.44 8.97 -0.24
C CYS A 217 -14.77 8.31 -1.46
N THR A 218 -15.53 7.55 -2.24
CA THR A 218 -15.04 6.91 -3.47
C THR A 218 -14.58 7.90 -4.56
N ASP A 219 -14.86 9.19 -4.43
CA ASP A 219 -14.40 10.20 -5.37
C ASP A 219 -12.89 10.50 -5.20
N ASN A 220 -12.27 10.08 -4.06
CA ASN A 220 -10.84 10.11 -3.83
C ASN A 220 -10.27 8.68 -3.60
N GLY A 221 -10.78 7.71 -4.35
CA GLY A 221 -10.46 6.28 -4.22
C GLY A 221 -8.96 5.95 -4.24
N PRO A 222 -8.12 6.55 -5.11
CA PRO A 222 -6.68 6.30 -5.11
C PRO A 222 -5.98 6.65 -3.79
N MET A 223 -6.35 7.78 -3.14
CA MET A 223 -5.82 8.15 -1.82
C MET A 223 -6.27 7.19 -0.73
N GLU A 224 -7.55 6.78 -0.74
CA GLU A 224 -8.04 5.76 0.19
C GLU A 224 -7.29 4.43 0.01
N GLY A 225 -7.02 4.06 -1.23
CA GLY A 225 -6.21 2.89 -1.59
C GLY A 225 -4.79 2.99 -1.04
N PHE A 226 -4.13 4.12 -1.25
CA PHE A 226 -2.79 4.41 -0.74
C PHE A 226 -2.73 4.33 0.80
N TRP A 227 -3.63 5.03 1.51
CA TRP A 227 -3.71 4.97 2.97
C TRP A 227 -3.98 3.57 3.49
N GLY A 228 -4.89 2.87 2.80
CA GLY A 228 -5.18 1.48 3.12
C GLY A 228 -3.98 0.57 3.02
N ILE A 229 -3.15 0.72 1.98
CA ILE A 229 -1.91 -0.02 1.78
C ILE A 229 -0.89 0.38 2.85
N MET A 230 -0.57 1.66 2.96
CA MET A 230 0.42 2.18 3.89
C MET A 230 0.12 1.77 5.33
N LYS A 231 -1.12 2.00 5.81
CA LYS A 231 -1.50 1.64 7.19
C LYS A 231 -1.44 0.14 7.45
N ARG A 232 -1.77 -0.69 6.47
CA ARG A 232 -1.68 -2.15 6.63
C ARG A 232 -0.25 -2.66 6.65
N GLU A 233 0.63 -2.07 5.84
CA GLU A 233 1.99 -2.56 5.67
C GLU A 233 2.95 -2.03 6.76
N MET A 234 2.77 -0.79 7.21
CA MET A 234 3.70 -0.19 8.16
C MET A 234 3.12 0.16 9.54
N TYR A 235 1.80 0.30 9.69
CA TYR A 235 1.22 0.84 10.91
C TYR A 235 0.38 -0.17 11.72
N TYR A 236 -0.62 -0.85 11.10
CA TYR A 236 -1.48 -1.75 11.85
C TYR A 236 -0.73 -2.98 12.36
N GLY A 237 -0.91 -3.27 13.67
CA GLY A 237 -0.23 -4.37 14.35
C GLY A 237 1.17 -4.01 14.87
N LYS A 238 1.68 -2.81 14.58
CA LYS A 238 2.91 -2.27 15.16
C LYS A 238 2.60 -1.24 16.24
N LYS A 239 3.51 -1.07 17.19
CA LYS A 239 3.42 -0.07 18.25
C LYS A 239 4.63 0.84 18.18
N TYR A 240 4.41 2.11 17.93
CA TYR A 240 5.45 3.14 17.95
C TYR A 240 5.44 3.81 19.31
N LYS A 241 6.53 3.70 20.05
CA LYS A 241 6.63 4.24 21.42
C LYS A 241 6.88 5.73 21.42
N THR A 242 7.67 6.20 20.45
CA THR A 242 8.05 7.61 20.34
C THR A 242 7.55 8.21 19.03
N LYS A 243 7.49 9.55 18.99
CA LYS A 243 7.22 10.30 17.76
C LYS A 243 8.28 10.00 16.69
N ASP A 244 9.55 10.01 17.08
CA ASP A 244 10.67 9.81 16.15
C ASP A 244 10.67 8.42 15.50
N ASP A 245 10.29 7.38 16.27
CA ASP A 245 10.12 6.03 15.71
C ASP A 245 9.02 6.00 14.63
N LEU A 246 7.91 6.70 14.87
CA LEU A 246 6.83 6.80 13.91
C LEU A 246 7.22 7.61 12.68
N LEU A 247 7.86 8.77 12.85
CA LEU A 247 8.31 9.61 11.73
C LEU A 247 9.27 8.84 10.83
N ARG A 248 10.29 8.21 11.40
CA ARG A 248 11.26 7.39 10.66
C ARG A 248 10.56 6.27 9.89
N ALA A 249 9.64 5.55 10.53
CA ALA A 249 8.92 4.48 9.87
C ALA A 249 8.03 4.96 8.70
N ILE A 250 7.45 6.17 8.80
CA ILE A 250 6.69 6.81 7.71
C ILE A 250 7.62 7.14 6.54
N GLU A 251 8.75 7.79 6.80
CA GLU A 251 9.73 8.20 5.79
C GLU A 251 10.33 6.98 5.07
N GLU A 252 10.78 5.96 5.82
CA GLU A 252 11.28 4.70 5.28
C GLU A 252 10.22 3.99 4.43
N TYR A 253 8.95 4.04 4.84
CA TYR A 253 7.88 3.44 4.07
C TYR A 253 7.58 4.19 2.77
N ILE A 254 7.58 5.53 2.79
CA ILE A 254 7.38 6.33 1.58
C ILE A 254 8.52 6.07 0.59
N ASP A 255 9.78 6.01 1.05
CA ASP A 255 10.92 5.63 0.22
C ASP A 255 10.73 4.22 -0.38
N TYR A 256 10.37 3.24 0.45
CA TYR A 256 10.10 1.88 0.00
C TYR A 256 8.96 1.84 -1.03
N TYR A 257 7.85 2.54 -0.76
CA TYR A 257 6.69 2.58 -1.66
C TYR A 257 7.03 3.20 -3.01
N THR A 258 7.83 4.26 -3.01
CA THR A 258 8.22 5.01 -4.21
C THR A 258 9.26 4.26 -5.05
N ASN A 259 10.27 3.65 -4.40
CA ASN A 259 11.46 3.18 -5.11
C ASN A 259 11.58 1.65 -5.21
N ARG A 260 10.91 0.89 -4.34
CA ARG A 260 11.14 -0.55 -4.20
C ARG A 260 9.88 -1.41 -4.22
N ARG A 261 8.72 -0.81 -3.95
CA ARG A 261 7.47 -1.56 -3.86
C ARG A 261 6.95 -1.93 -5.25
N VAL A 262 6.95 -3.23 -5.57
CA VAL A 262 6.41 -3.72 -6.85
C VAL A 262 4.92 -3.44 -6.97
N GLN A 263 4.51 -2.80 -8.05
CA GLN A 263 3.13 -2.45 -8.37
C GLN A 263 2.75 -3.04 -9.73
N ARG A 264 1.90 -4.08 -9.72
CA ARG A 264 1.51 -4.85 -10.92
C ARG A 264 0.92 -4.00 -12.06
N LYS A 265 0.25 -2.86 -11.76
CA LYS A 265 -0.36 -2.02 -12.79
C LYS A 265 0.64 -1.18 -13.58
N LEU A 266 1.84 -1.04 -13.07
CA LEU A 266 2.82 -0.10 -13.61
C LEU A 266 4.00 -0.81 -14.30
N ASP A 267 3.96 -2.17 -14.38
CA ASP A 267 5.09 -2.99 -14.86
C ASP A 267 6.44 -2.64 -14.18
N LEU A 268 6.35 -2.08 -12.97
CA LEU A 268 7.45 -1.62 -12.11
C LEU A 268 7.67 -2.59 -10.96
#